data_8f1d96b8d3bdcb8cd17d06c41195875f
#
_entry.id   8f1d96b8d3bdcb8cd17d06c41195875f
#
_cell.length_a   1.000
_cell.length_b   1.000
_cell.length_c   1.000
_cell.angle_alpha   90.00
_cell.angle_beta   90.00
_cell.angle_gamma   90.00
#
_symmetry.space_group_name_H-M   'P 1'
#
loop_
_entity.id
_entity.type
_entity.pdbx_description
1 polymer ?
#
loop_
_entity_poly.entity_id
_entity_poly.type
_entity_poly.pdbx_seq_one_letter_code
_entity_poly.pdbx_strand_id
1 'polypeptide(L)'
;MALIKTYEHLIALRTLVGVFEAGFAPGILLMLSSWYKKHEQSKRFAVYISAAVLSGAFGGIIAGAITGGMEGTAGLRGWRWLFVGLHRSLLASWLLMLTLSQIIEGAATCVWALVAFFLLPDYPANTKRLSEQERELAVSRLEDDQGHGQTEETAHISSIQALTQSVRSWKVWIMIAGYMVIVGSSTLSYFYPTLVAGLGYSAVKAQFMVVPIYAVAFVCVGVTGYFGDKYPKVRGLIISGWLVVSLTCAIVICVVYGYSARYALLVIMAAGLWSTNGCALSYAASTFGDMPRETRAVSLALVNALGNLAQIYGAYLFPEKDQPKYLLGFGVIAGMCAFGVFVYALAHILFRKYIRT
;
A
#
# COMPACT_ATOMS: atom_id res chain seq x y z
N MET A 1 11.76 -16.96 10.81
CA MET A 1 12.04 -17.28 9.39
C MET A 1 13.46 -17.79 9.15
N ALA A 2 14.49 -17.26 9.79
CA ALA A 2 15.89 -17.68 9.57
C ALA A 2 16.19 -19.20 9.78
N LEU A 3 15.43 -19.89 10.61
CA LEU A 3 15.62 -21.32 10.94
C LEU A 3 14.76 -22.27 10.10
N ILE A 4 14.13 -21.78 9.05
CA ILE A 4 13.23 -22.56 8.20
C ILE A 4 14.02 -23.57 7.38
N LYS A 5 13.62 -24.83 7.46
CA LYS A 5 14.23 -25.94 6.69
C LYS A 5 13.33 -26.39 5.53
N THR A 6 12.02 -26.18 5.62
CA THR A 6 11.05 -26.62 4.61
C THR A 6 10.13 -25.47 4.21
N TYR A 7 9.55 -25.54 3.01
CA TYR A 7 8.59 -24.54 2.52
C TYR A 7 7.31 -24.50 3.36
N GLU A 8 6.91 -25.61 3.94
CA GLU A 8 5.72 -25.72 4.81
C GLU A 8 5.87 -24.87 6.07
N HIS A 9 7.06 -24.87 6.70
CA HIS A 9 7.35 -24.00 7.82
C HIS A 9 7.28 -22.51 7.41
N LEU A 10 7.70 -22.19 6.18
CA LEU A 10 7.60 -20.82 5.65
C LEU A 10 6.13 -20.39 5.50
N ILE A 11 5.30 -21.26 4.93
CA ILE A 11 3.86 -20.99 4.75
C ILE A 11 3.21 -20.78 6.11
N ALA A 12 3.43 -21.69 7.07
CA ALA A 12 2.84 -21.59 8.41
C ALA A 12 3.22 -20.27 9.11
N LEU A 13 4.51 -19.91 9.10
CA LEU A 13 4.98 -18.66 9.71
C LEU A 13 4.45 -17.43 9.00
N ARG A 14 4.39 -17.42 7.67
CA ARG A 14 3.82 -16.30 6.88
C ARG A 14 2.32 -16.14 7.14
N THR A 15 1.59 -17.25 7.24
CA THR A 15 0.16 -17.22 7.59
C THR A 15 -0.05 -16.62 8.97
N LEU A 16 0.77 -17.03 9.95
CA LEU A 16 0.68 -16.54 11.31
C LEU A 16 0.99 -15.03 11.41
N VAL A 17 2.03 -14.57 10.73
CA VAL A 17 2.33 -13.13 10.59
C VAL A 17 1.16 -12.39 9.97
N GLY A 18 0.58 -12.92 8.87
CA GLY A 18 -0.57 -12.32 8.21
C GLY A 18 -1.79 -12.18 9.10
N VAL A 19 -2.07 -13.18 9.94
CA VAL A 19 -3.17 -13.13 10.93
C VAL A 19 -2.97 -12.01 11.95
N PHE A 20 -1.76 -11.86 12.49
CA PHE A 20 -1.46 -10.77 13.45
C PHE A 20 -1.44 -9.38 12.78
N GLU A 21 -1.07 -9.28 11.53
CA GLU A 21 -0.98 -8.04 10.77
C GLU A 21 -2.33 -7.59 10.19
N ALA A 22 -3.30 -8.49 10.04
CA ALA A 22 -4.55 -8.26 9.31
C ALA A 22 -5.38 -7.06 9.80
N GLY A 23 -5.34 -6.77 11.11
CA GLY A 23 -6.07 -5.64 11.71
C GLY A 23 -5.42 -4.28 11.53
N PHE A 24 -4.12 -4.22 11.17
CA PHE A 24 -3.36 -2.97 11.19
C PHE A 24 -3.82 -1.97 10.12
N ALA A 25 -3.86 -2.38 8.86
CA ALA A 25 -4.26 -1.49 7.77
C ALA A 25 -5.71 -1.00 7.89
N PRO A 26 -6.74 -1.86 8.09
CA PRO A 26 -8.10 -1.40 8.33
C PRO A 26 -8.24 -0.49 9.54
N GLY A 27 -7.51 -0.77 10.62
CA GLY A 27 -7.49 0.06 11.83
C GLY A 27 -6.98 1.48 11.55
N ILE A 28 -5.86 1.62 10.83
CA ILE A 28 -5.35 2.94 10.41
C ILE A 28 -6.36 3.66 9.51
N LEU A 29 -6.94 2.96 8.53
CA LEU A 29 -7.93 3.55 7.61
C LEU A 29 -9.13 4.11 8.40
N LEU A 30 -9.66 3.34 9.34
CA LEU A 30 -10.76 3.77 10.19
C LEU A 30 -10.36 4.95 11.07
N MET A 31 -9.20 4.88 11.72
CA MET A 31 -8.71 5.94 12.59
C MET A 31 -8.53 7.26 11.82
N LEU A 32 -7.87 7.24 10.68
CA LEU A 32 -7.70 8.43 9.84
C LEU A 32 -9.04 8.99 9.37
N SER A 33 -10.00 8.12 9.00
CA SER A 33 -11.33 8.57 8.59
C SER A 33 -12.18 9.11 9.75
N SER A 34 -11.83 8.80 10.99
CA SER A 34 -12.55 9.24 12.19
C SER A 34 -12.00 10.54 12.79
N TRP A 35 -10.76 10.94 12.48
CA TRP A 35 -10.13 12.15 13.01
C TRP A 35 -10.09 13.31 12.01
N TYR A 36 -10.18 13.02 10.70
CA TYR A 36 -9.99 14.03 9.64
C TYR A 36 -11.23 14.18 8.76
N LYS A 37 -11.50 15.44 8.39
CA LYS A 37 -12.57 15.77 7.43
C LYS A 37 -12.30 15.15 6.05
N LYS A 38 -13.37 14.96 5.25
CA LYS A 38 -13.27 14.35 3.90
C LYS A 38 -12.21 15.02 3.01
N HIS A 39 -12.04 16.34 3.11
CA HIS A 39 -11.08 17.12 2.33
C HIS A 39 -9.64 17.11 2.89
N GLU A 40 -9.40 16.54 4.08
CA GLU A 40 -8.08 16.44 4.71
C GLU A 40 -7.50 15.03 4.60
N GLN A 41 -8.29 14.05 4.18
CA GLN A 41 -7.94 12.63 4.25
C GLN A 41 -6.85 12.24 3.24
N SER A 42 -6.85 12.80 2.02
CA SER A 42 -5.90 12.36 0.97
C SER A 42 -4.46 12.61 1.35
N LYS A 43 -4.13 13.74 1.98
CA LYS A 43 -2.77 14.02 2.47
C LYS A 43 -2.36 13.01 3.54
N ARG A 44 -3.26 12.66 4.45
CA ARG A 44 -2.98 11.71 5.53
C ARG A 44 -2.76 10.30 5.01
N PHE A 45 -3.61 9.86 4.08
CA PHE A 45 -3.40 8.59 3.39
C PHE A 45 -2.13 8.61 2.53
N ALA A 46 -1.81 9.73 1.88
CA ALA A 46 -0.56 9.88 1.15
C ALA A 46 0.66 9.74 2.06
N VAL A 47 0.66 10.35 3.25
CA VAL A 47 1.73 10.18 4.25
C VAL A 47 1.87 8.72 4.66
N TYR A 48 0.75 8.03 4.93
CA TYR A 48 0.76 6.60 5.27
C TYR A 48 1.37 5.74 4.15
N ILE A 49 0.96 5.95 2.91
CA ILE A 49 1.52 5.22 1.75
C ILE A 49 2.97 5.62 1.48
N SER A 50 3.33 6.89 1.70
CA SER A 50 4.72 7.36 1.55
C SER A 50 5.69 6.62 2.47
N ALA A 51 5.26 6.21 3.66
CA ALA A 51 6.08 5.38 4.55
C ALA A 51 6.40 4.01 3.93
N ALA A 52 5.43 3.36 3.27
CA ALA A 52 5.65 2.10 2.57
C ALA A 52 6.59 2.26 1.36
N VAL A 53 6.42 3.35 0.60
CA VAL A 53 7.31 3.69 -0.53
C VAL A 53 8.74 3.93 -0.06
N LEU A 54 8.91 4.67 1.02
CA LEU A 54 10.22 4.97 1.60
C LEU A 54 10.89 3.71 2.15
N SER A 55 10.12 2.83 2.80
CA SER A 55 10.60 1.52 3.26
C SER A 55 11.13 0.68 2.09
N GLY A 56 10.47 0.70 0.93
CA GLY A 56 10.94 0.03 -0.28
C GLY A 56 12.28 0.58 -0.80
N ALA A 57 12.48 1.90 -0.73
CA ALA A 57 13.74 2.53 -1.10
C ALA A 57 14.89 2.11 -0.16
N PHE A 58 14.67 2.18 1.14
CA PHE A 58 15.66 1.70 2.13
C PHE A 58 15.94 0.22 2.00
N GLY A 59 14.90 -0.61 1.77
CA GLY A 59 15.03 -2.03 1.52
C GLY A 59 15.95 -2.33 0.33
N GLY A 60 15.82 -1.56 -0.76
CA GLY A 60 16.71 -1.65 -1.93
C GLY A 60 18.17 -1.32 -1.61
N ILE A 61 18.41 -0.28 -0.82
CA ILE A 61 19.77 0.11 -0.38
C ILE A 61 20.39 -0.98 0.47
N ILE A 62 19.66 -1.47 1.48
CA ILE A 62 20.14 -2.52 2.40
C ILE A 62 20.42 -3.81 1.63
N ALA A 63 19.49 -4.21 0.75
CA ALA A 63 19.67 -5.41 -0.07
C ALA A 63 20.87 -5.29 -1.00
N GLY A 64 21.07 -4.13 -1.65
CA GLY A 64 22.22 -3.87 -2.51
C GLY A 64 23.55 -3.92 -1.75
N ALA A 65 23.62 -3.30 -0.58
CA ALA A 65 24.80 -3.28 0.26
C ALA A 65 25.17 -4.69 0.78
N ILE A 66 24.18 -5.44 1.26
CA ILE A 66 24.41 -6.81 1.78
C ILE A 66 24.80 -7.76 0.64
N THR A 67 24.06 -7.77 -0.47
CA THR A 67 24.36 -8.69 -1.57
C THR A 67 25.69 -8.37 -2.24
N GLY A 68 26.07 -7.09 -2.34
CA GLY A 68 27.34 -6.66 -2.93
C GLY A 68 28.55 -6.87 -2.04
N GLY A 69 28.40 -6.62 -0.74
CA GLY A 69 29.48 -6.72 0.23
C GLY A 69 29.75 -8.14 0.74
N MET A 70 28.79 -9.05 0.62
CA MET A 70 28.85 -10.37 1.26
C MET A 70 28.74 -11.56 0.28
N GLU A 71 28.82 -11.29 -1.04
CA GLU A 71 28.83 -12.36 -2.04
C GLU A 71 30.06 -13.27 -1.88
N GLY A 72 29.84 -14.59 -1.77
CA GLY A 72 30.89 -15.57 -1.60
C GLY A 72 31.47 -15.70 -0.16
N THR A 73 31.11 -14.79 0.75
CA THR A 73 31.55 -14.85 2.16
C THR A 73 31.06 -16.13 2.82
N ALA A 74 31.91 -16.87 3.48
CA ALA A 74 31.64 -18.18 4.08
C ALA A 74 30.98 -19.19 3.11
N GLY A 75 31.24 -19.10 1.80
CA GLY A 75 30.69 -19.99 0.78
C GLY A 75 29.20 -19.82 0.48
N LEU A 76 28.60 -18.74 0.97
CA LEU A 76 27.18 -18.45 0.77
C LEU A 76 26.97 -17.36 -0.29
N ARG A 77 25.90 -17.48 -1.07
CA ARG A 77 25.47 -16.43 -2.01
C ARG A 77 24.94 -15.22 -1.26
N GLY A 78 25.20 -14.01 -1.74
CA GLY A 78 24.84 -12.73 -1.13
C GLY A 78 23.38 -12.62 -0.68
N TRP A 79 22.41 -13.14 -1.48
CA TRP A 79 21.00 -13.11 -1.11
C TRP A 79 20.67 -13.95 0.15
N ARG A 80 21.47 -15.01 0.42
CA ARG A 80 21.25 -15.82 1.62
C ARG A 80 21.54 -15.03 2.89
N TRP A 81 22.42 -14.05 2.82
CA TRP A 81 22.74 -13.18 3.94
C TRP A 81 21.58 -12.27 4.36
N LEU A 82 20.65 -11.99 3.47
CA LEU A 82 19.40 -11.29 3.81
C LEU A 82 18.50 -12.11 4.75
N PHE A 83 18.63 -13.45 4.75
CA PHE A 83 17.80 -14.37 5.52
C PHE A 83 18.59 -15.21 6.53
N VAL A 84 19.91 -15.24 6.46
CA VAL A 84 20.74 -16.05 7.34
C VAL A 84 21.00 -15.33 8.66
N GLY A 85 20.17 -15.70 9.64
CA GLY A 85 20.62 -15.73 11.00
C GLY A 85 21.12 -17.15 11.31
N LEU A 86 22.41 -17.37 11.39
CA LEU A 86 23.07 -18.55 11.93
C LEU A 86 23.16 -19.82 11.09
N HIS A 87 24.39 -20.20 10.72
CA HIS A 87 25.00 -21.47 11.17
C HIS A 87 26.53 -21.39 11.21
N ARG A 88 27.08 -21.63 12.42
CA ARG A 88 28.42 -22.06 12.81
C ARG A 88 29.66 -21.31 12.36
N SER A 89 30.30 -20.80 13.43
CA SER A 89 31.73 -20.65 13.70
C SER A 89 32.61 -19.72 12.84
N LEU A 90 33.30 -18.82 13.53
CA LEU A 90 34.53 -18.10 13.22
C LEU A 90 34.43 -16.63 12.75
N LEU A 91 33.27 -16.05 12.54
CA LEU A 91 33.16 -14.61 12.28
C LEU A 91 32.08 -13.94 13.18
N ALA A 92 32.20 -14.21 14.48
CA ALA A 92 31.18 -13.87 15.49
C ALA A 92 30.78 -12.39 15.52
N SER A 93 31.66 -11.48 15.20
CA SER A 93 31.37 -10.03 15.32
C SER A 93 30.50 -9.48 14.18
N TRP A 94 30.71 -9.91 12.95
CA TRP A 94 29.95 -9.44 11.78
C TRP A 94 28.62 -10.17 11.60
N LEU A 95 28.60 -11.49 11.93
CA LEU A 95 27.37 -12.27 11.95
C LEU A 95 26.42 -11.81 13.05
N LEU A 96 26.94 -11.43 14.20
CA LEU A 96 26.17 -10.85 15.30
C LEU A 96 25.48 -9.55 14.85
N MET A 97 26.14 -8.73 14.05
CA MET A 97 25.61 -7.47 13.56
C MET A 97 24.44 -7.63 12.59
N LEU A 98 24.45 -8.68 11.74
CA LEU A 98 23.38 -8.94 10.75
C LEU A 98 22.18 -9.68 11.35
N THR A 99 22.42 -10.62 12.28
CA THR A 99 21.34 -11.23 13.08
C THR A 99 20.71 -10.20 14.01
N LEU A 100 21.53 -9.30 14.54
CA LEU A 100 21.06 -8.15 15.30
C LEU A 100 20.19 -7.22 14.44
N SER A 101 20.45 -7.03 13.14
CA SER A 101 19.63 -6.16 12.32
C SER A 101 18.17 -6.66 12.19
N GLN A 102 17.96 -7.94 11.92
CA GLN A 102 16.60 -8.53 11.84
C GLN A 102 15.92 -8.57 13.23
N ILE A 103 16.69 -8.85 14.28
CA ILE A 103 16.20 -8.81 15.66
C ILE A 103 15.96 -7.35 16.07
N ILE A 104 16.84 -6.43 15.69
CA ILE A 104 16.70 -5.01 15.97
C ILE A 104 15.49 -4.42 15.23
N GLU A 105 15.27 -4.78 13.97
CA GLU A 105 14.08 -4.37 13.22
C GLU A 105 12.80 -4.89 13.88
N GLY A 106 12.76 -6.16 14.26
CA GLY A 106 11.65 -6.74 15.00
C GLY A 106 11.47 -6.12 16.39
N ALA A 107 12.54 -5.93 17.14
CA ALA A 107 12.52 -5.27 18.44
C ALA A 107 12.12 -3.80 18.33
N ALA A 108 12.66 -3.08 17.35
CA ALA A 108 12.26 -1.70 17.05
C ALA A 108 10.78 -1.60 16.73
N THR A 109 10.25 -2.54 15.93
CA THR A 109 8.81 -2.61 15.62
C THR A 109 7.99 -2.83 16.90
N CYS A 110 8.41 -3.72 17.78
CA CYS A 110 7.75 -3.95 19.08
C CYS A 110 7.81 -2.70 19.98
N VAL A 111 8.96 -2.04 20.05
CA VAL A 111 9.12 -0.78 20.82
C VAL A 111 8.21 0.30 20.24
N TRP A 112 8.20 0.48 18.91
CA TRP A 112 7.30 1.43 18.26
C TRP A 112 5.82 1.10 18.45
N ALA A 113 5.46 -0.19 18.48
CA ALA A 113 4.10 -0.61 18.78
C ALA A 113 3.70 -0.25 20.23
N LEU A 114 4.60 -0.45 21.20
CA LEU A 114 4.39 -0.01 22.56
C LEU A 114 4.28 1.52 22.65
N VAL A 115 5.17 2.25 22.03
CA VAL A 115 5.12 3.72 21.97
C VAL A 115 3.81 4.17 21.33
N ALA A 116 3.40 3.57 20.21
CA ALA A 116 2.15 3.87 19.55
C ALA A 116 0.94 3.59 20.46
N PHE A 117 0.95 2.47 21.20
CA PHE A 117 -0.11 2.12 22.15
C PHE A 117 -0.34 3.22 23.19
N PHE A 118 0.73 3.84 23.69
CA PHE A 118 0.63 4.94 24.65
C PHE A 118 0.40 6.32 24.00
N LEU A 119 0.83 6.51 22.75
CA LEU A 119 0.74 7.80 22.08
C LEU A 119 -0.52 7.96 21.22
N LEU A 120 -1.10 6.88 20.71
CA LEU A 120 -2.30 6.98 19.89
C LEU A 120 -3.50 7.43 20.77
N PRO A 121 -4.20 8.50 20.37
CA PRO A 121 -5.41 8.91 21.07
C PRO A 121 -6.55 7.96 20.74
N ASP A 122 -7.48 7.79 21.66
CA ASP A 122 -8.78 7.21 21.39
C ASP A 122 -9.56 8.04 20.36
N TYR A 123 -10.73 7.58 19.96
CA TYR A 123 -11.59 8.34 19.04
C TYR A 123 -11.94 9.72 19.61
N PRO A 124 -12.21 10.73 18.76
CA PRO A 124 -12.45 12.11 19.18
C PRO A 124 -13.48 12.23 20.32
N ALA A 125 -14.55 11.43 20.26
CA ALA A 125 -15.60 11.45 21.29
C ALA A 125 -15.17 10.89 22.67
N ASN A 126 -14.18 9.98 22.71
CA ASN A 126 -13.81 9.22 23.91
C ASN A 126 -12.42 9.56 24.45
N THR A 127 -11.65 10.39 23.74
CA THR A 127 -10.26 10.68 24.13
C THR A 127 -10.20 11.52 25.41
N LYS A 128 -9.37 11.07 26.34
CA LYS A 128 -9.08 11.79 27.60
C LYS A 128 -8.01 12.87 27.45
N ARG A 129 -7.42 13.01 26.26
CA ARG A 129 -6.31 13.96 25.98
C ARG A 129 -6.79 15.35 25.63
N LEU A 130 -8.05 15.48 25.23
CA LEU A 130 -8.69 16.75 24.91
C LEU A 130 -9.51 17.21 26.10
N SER A 131 -9.54 18.50 26.38
CA SER A 131 -10.50 19.11 27.27
C SER A 131 -11.92 18.91 26.75
N GLU A 132 -12.91 19.08 27.58
CA GLU A 132 -14.33 18.89 27.20
C GLU A 132 -14.72 19.79 26.04
N GLN A 133 -14.31 21.06 26.08
CA GLN A 133 -14.56 22.03 25.00
C GLN A 133 -13.86 21.67 23.70
N GLU A 134 -12.61 21.19 23.74
CA GLU A 134 -11.88 20.74 22.55
C GLU A 134 -12.49 19.46 21.96
N ARG A 135 -13.02 18.59 22.83
CA ARG A 135 -13.71 17.36 22.40
C ARG A 135 -15.02 17.68 21.68
N GLU A 136 -15.84 18.55 22.26
CA GLU A 136 -17.07 19.02 21.62
C GLU A 136 -16.76 19.69 20.26
N LEU A 137 -15.74 20.55 20.21
CA LEU A 137 -15.31 21.18 18.97
C LEU A 137 -14.82 20.16 17.94
N ALA A 138 -14.07 19.15 18.35
CA ALA A 138 -13.59 18.09 17.44
C ALA A 138 -14.75 17.25 16.89
N VAL A 139 -15.74 16.93 17.72
CA VAL A 139 -16.93 16.17 17.32
C VAL A 139 -17.80 17.01 16.39
N SER A 140 -18.16 18.25 16.77
CA SER A 140 -18.99 19.13 15.94
C SER A 140 -18.35 19.42 14.59
N ARG A 141 -17.03 19.62 14.55
CA ARG A 141 -16.27 19.80 13.31
C ARG A 141 -16.43 18.62 12.34
N LEU A 142 -16.51 17.40 12.85
CA LEU A 142 -16.65 16.18 12.05
C LEU A 142 -18.12 15.95 11.65
N GLU A 143 -19.06 16.27 12.52
CA GLU A 143 -20.51 16.20 12.24
C GLU A 143 -20.90 17.14 11.12
N ASP A 144 -20.42 18.37 11.12
CA ASP A 144 -20.63 19.35 10.05
C ASP A 144 -20.17 18.82 8.67
N ASP A 145 -19.06 18.06 8.64
CA ASP A 145 -18.50 17.50 7.39
C ASP A 145 -19.24 16.22 6.93
N GLN A 146 -19.84 15.49 7.87
CA GLN A 146 -20.53 14.22 7.57
C GLN A 146 -22.01 14.40 7.25
N GLY A 147 -22.58 15.59 7.50
CA GLY A 147 -24.00 15.91 7.37
C GLY A 147 -24.80 15.49 8.60
N HIS A 148 -25.84 16.23 8.92
CA HIS A 148 -26.68 16.14 10.15
C HIS A 148 -27.37 14.79 10.38
N GLY A 149 -26.96 13.70 9.75
CA GLY A 149 -27.60 12.39 9.86
C GLY A 149 -27.06 11.45 10.97
N GLN A 150 -26.09 11.89 11.78
CA GLN A 150 -25.52 11.05 12.84
C GLN A 150 -25.81 11.53 14.27
N THR A 151 -26.72 12.49 14.46
CA THR A 151 -27.06 13.06 15.78
C THR A 151 -28.10 12.22 16.57
N GLU A 152 -28.56 11.11 16.03
CA GLU A 152 -29.34 10.16 16.83
C GLU A 152 -28.43 9.05 17.32
N GLU A 153 -28.56 8.70 18.59
CA GLU A 153 -28.04 7.50 19.26
C GLU A 153 -28.08 6.31 18.29
N THR A 154 -27.01 6.15 17.52
CA THR A 154 -26.92 4.98 16.63
C THR A 154 -26.80 3.76 17.52
N ALA A 155 -27.92 3.05 17.70
CA ALA A 155 -27.95 1.73 18.30
C ALA A 155 -26.75 0.95 17.75
N HIS A 156 -25.92 0.42 18.63
CA HIS A 156 -24.75 -0.38 18.27
C HIS A 156 -25.19 -1.45 17.26
N ILE A 157 -24.81 -1.26 16.00
CA ILE A 157 -25.12 -2.20 14.94
C ILE A 157 -24.25 -3.43 15.14
N SER A 158 -24.87 -4.62 15.20
CA SER A 158 -24.11 -5.86 15.30
C SER A 158 -23.14 -6.00 14.12
N SER A 159 -21.96 -6.56 14.38
CA SER A 159 -20.92 -6.80 13.34
C SER A 159 -21.46 -7.57 12.14
N ILE A 160 -22.41 -8.49 12.33
CA ILE A 160 -23.08 -9.25 11.26
C ILE A 160 -23.98 -8.34 10.42
N GLN A 161 -24.70 -7.43 11.07
CA GLN A 161 -25.55 -6.46 10.37
C GLN A 161 -24.70 -5.48 9.56
N ALA A 162 -23.59 -4.98 10.13
CA ALA A 162 -22.63 -4.13 9.45
C ALA A 162 -22.05 -4.83 8.22
N LEU A 163 -21.68 -6.10 8.34
CA LEU A 163 -21.18 -6.91 7.22
C LEU A 163 -22.25 -7.07 6.12
N THR A 164 -23.46 -7.39 6.51
CA THR A 164 -24.59 -7.57 5.57
C THR A 164 -24.88 -6.26 4.82
N GLN A 165 -24.90 -5.13 5.51
CA GLN A 165 -25.07 -3.81 4.91
C GLN A 165 -23.93 -3.47 3.95
N SER A 166 -22.68 -3.75 4.33
CA SER A 166 -21.51 -3.52 3.49
C SER A 166 -21.55 -4.35 2.21
N VAL A 167 -21.85 -5.65 2.32
CA VAL A 167 -21.93 -6.56 1.16
C VAL A 167 -23.09 -6.20 0.22
N ARG A 168 -24.21 -5.70 0.76
CA ARG A 168 -25.34 -5.24 -0.06
C ARG A 168 -25.10 -3.90 -0.76
N SER A 169 -24.11 -3.14 -0.32
CA SER A 169 -23.83 -1.82 -0.88
C SER A 169 -23.04 -1.92 -2.20
N TRP A 170 -23.65 -1.52 -3.31
CA TRP A 170 -22.99 -1.47 -4.62
C TRP A 170 -21.76 -0.53 -4.63
N LYS A 171 -21.75 0.53 -3.77
CA LYS A 171 -20.61 1.45 -3.62
C LYS A 171 -19.36 0.70 -3.17
N VAL A 172 -19.52 -0.26 -2.26
CA VAL A 172 -18.41 -1.07 -1.73
C VAL A 172 -17.81 -1.95 -2.84
N TRP A 173 -18.63 -2.58 -3.68
CA TRP A 173 -18.15 -3.43 -4.77
C TRP A 173 -17.39 -2.68 -5.86
N ILE A 174 -17.83 -1.45 -6.21
CA ILE A 174 -17.09 -0.61 -7.15
C ILE A 174 -15.72 -0.24 -6.57
N MET A 175 -15.64 0.12 -5.28
CA MET A 175 -14.38 0.44 -4.63
C MET A 175 -13.48 -0.79 -4.51
N ILE A 176 -14.03 -1.96 -4.22
CA ILE A 176 -13.27 -3.24 -4.21
C ILE A 176 -12.68 -3.50 -5.60
N ALA A 177 -13.49 -3.45 -6.66
CA ALA A 177 -13.02 -3.69 -8.02
C ALA A 177 -11.91 -2.72 -8.42
N GLY A 178 -12.07 -1.42 -8.13
CA GLY A 178 -11.05 -0.42 -8.40
C GLY A 178 -9.77 -0.63 -7.58
N TYR A 179 -9.89 -0.92 -6.28
CA TYR A 179 -8.74 -1.13 -5.42
C TYR A 179 -7.98 -2.42 -5.74
N MET A 180 -8.71 -3.48 -6.12
CA MET A 180 -8.13 -4.74 -6.59
C MET A 180 -7.23 -4.54 -7.83
N VAL A 181 -7.64 -3.67 -8.75
CA VAL A 181 -6.81 -3.28 -9.90
C VAL A 181 -5.51 -2.58 -9.46
N ILE A 182 -5.62 -1.61 -8.56
CA ILE A 182 -4.46 -0.86 -8.07
C ILE A 182 -3.49 -1.78 -7.36
N VAL A 183 -3.95 -2.60 -6.43
CA VAL A 183 -3.10 -3.54 -5.68
C VAL A 183 -2.49 -4.57 -6.63
N GLY A 184 -3.29 -5.15 -7.53
CA GLY A 184 -2.81 -6.13 -8.50
C GLY A 184 -1.73 -5.57 -9.43
N SER A 185 -1.90 -4.35 -9.95
CA SER A 185 -0.88 -3.69 -10.75
C SER A 185 0.35 -3.32 -9.93
N SER A 186 0.18 -2.98 -8.65
CA SER A 186 1.29 -2.62 -7.73
C SER A 186 2.15 -3.82 -7.34
N THR A 187 1.73 -5.07 -7.60
CA THR A 187 2.58 -6.27 -7.42
C THR A 187 3.85 -6.23 -8.27
N LEU A 188 3.87 -5.39 -9.31
CA LEU A 188 5.07 -5.03 -10.06
C LEU A 188 6.24 -4.65 -9.14
N SER A 189 5.98 -4.05 -7.98
CA SER A 189 7.01 -3.64 -7.03
C SER A 189 7.87 -4.79 -6.50
N TYR A 190 7.33 -5.99 -6.40
CA TYR A 190 8.08 -7.17 -5.99
C TYR A 190 9.11 -7.61 -7.04
N PHE A 191 8.91 -7.18 -8.28
CA PHE A 191 9.75 -7.57 -9.41
C PHE A 191 10.69 -6.45 -9.88
N TYR A 192 10.71 -5.27 -9.24
CA TYR A 192 11.61 -4.18 -9.64
C TYR A 192 13.06 -4.61 -9.77
N PRO A 193 13.69 -5.32 -8.80
CA PRO A 193 15.07 -5.76 -8.96
C PRO A 193 15.25 -6.70 -10.14
N THR A 194 14.31 -7.64 -10.34
CA THR A 194 14.34 -8.62 -11.44
C THR A 194 14.20 -7.93 -12.81
N LEU A 195 13.27 -6.98 -12.91
CA LEU A 195 13.04 -6.22 -14.15
C LEU A 195 14.25 -5.35 -14.49
N VAL A 196 14.84 -4.69 -13.49
CA VAL A 196 16.04 -3.86 -13.69
C VAL A 196 17.25 -4.73 -14.03
N ALA A 197 17.41 -5.89 -13.41
CA ALA A 197 18.45 -6.85 -13.78
C ALA A 197 18.28 -7.34 -15.24
N GLY A 198 17.03 -7.58 -15.68
CA GLY A 198 16.69 -7.91 -17.07
C GLY A 198 17.06 -6.82 -18.08
N LEU A 199 17.30 -5.57 -17.62
CA LEU A 199 17.85 -4.49 -18.45
C LEU A 199 19.38 -4.49 -18.55
N GLY A 200 20.05 -5.57 -18.13
CA GLY A 200 21.52 -5.71 -18.24
C GLY A 200 22.31 -5.14 -17.05
N TYR A 201 21.67 -4.71 -15.98
CA TYR A 201 22.36 -4.30 -14.76
C TYR A 201 22.80 -5.53 -13.93
N SER A 202 23.95 -5.44 -13.27
CA SER A 202 24.36 -6.48 -12.31
C SER A 202 23.36 -6.56 -11.16
N ALA A 203 23.27 -7.72 -10.50
CA ALA A 203 22.33 -7.97 -9.41
C ALA A 203 22.41 -6.89 -8.31
N VAL A 204 23.62 -6.48 -7.92
CA VAL A 204 23.85 -5.41 -6.92
C VAL A 204 23.39 -4.05 -7.44
N LYS A 205 23.77 -3.68 -8.67
CA LYS A 205 23.37 -2.42 -9.27
C LYS A 205 21.86 -2.34 -9.48
N ALA A 206 21.22 -3.46 -9.80
CA ALA A 206 19.77 -3.54 -9.95
C ALA A 206 19.04 -3.17 -8.63
N GLN A 207 19.54 -3.61 -7.48
CA GLN A 207 18.98 -3.23 -6.18
C GLN A 207 19.09 -1.70 -5.93
N PHE A 208 20.22 -1.09 -6.22
CA PHE A 208 20.37 0.37 -6.10
C PHE A 208 19.51 1.15 -7.09
N MET A 209 19.31 0.63 -8.30
CA MET A 209 18.46 1.25 -9.30
C MET A 209 16.95 1.17 -8.98
N VAL A 210 16.55 0.42 -7.95
CA VAL A 210 15.18 0.45 -7.41
C VAL A 210 14.93 1.75 -6.60
N VAL A 211 15.98 2.33 -6.01
CA VAL A 211 15.86 3.55 -5.18
C VAL A 211 15.26 4.74 -5.93
N PRO A 212 15.72 5.11 -7.15
CA PRO A 212 15.10 6.19 -7.92
C PRO A 212 13.63 5.93 -8.25
N ILE A 213 13.23 4.67 -8.46
CA ILE A 213 11.82 4.30 -8.71
C ILE A 213 10.96 4.72 -7.52
N TYR A 214 11.38 4.34 -6.31
CA TYR A 214 10.66 4.72 -5.09
C TYR A 214 10.78 6.22 -4.75
N ALA A 215 11.92 6.85 -5.04
CA ALA A 215 12.09 8.29 -4.80
C ALA A 215 11.12 9.14 -5.62
N VAL A 216 10.97 8.84 -6.90
CA VAL A 216 9.99 9.52 -7.77
C VAL A 216 8.56 9.21 -7.31
N ALA A 217 8.28 7.95 -6.98
CA ALA A 217 6.97 7.55 -6.45
C ALA A 217 6.63 8.31 -5.16
N PHE A 218 7.57 8.48 -4.23
CA PHE A 218 7.39 9.22 -3.00
C PHE A 218 6.93 10.67 -3.25
N VAL A 219 7.60 11.37 -4.16
CA VAL A 219 7.25 12.74 -4.54
C VAL A 219 5.85 12.78 -5.16
N CYS A 220 5.56 11.88 -6.10
CA CYS A 220 4.26 11.83 -6.79
C CYS A 220 3.11 11.48 -5.84
N VAL A 221 3.31 10.59 -4.87
CA VAL A 221 2.32 10.28 -3.82
C VAL A 221 1.99 11.53 -3.01
N GLY A 222 3.00 12.29 -2.58
CA GLY A 222 2.81 13.55 -1.83
C GLY A 222 2.04 14.60 -2.63
N VAL A 223 2.43 14.82 -3.89
CA VAL A 223 1.75 15.74 -4.82
C VAL A 223 0.30 15.32 -5.04
N THR A 224 0.06 14.01 -5.28
CA THR A 224 -1.29 13.48 -5.50
C THR A 224 -2.16 13.64 -4.24
N GLY A 225 -1.61 13.42 -3.05
CA GLY A 225 -2.31 13.65 -1.79
C GLY A 225 -2.73 15.12 -1.62
N TYR A 226 -1.84 16.06 -1.96
CA TYR A 226 -2.14 17.49 -1.92
C TYR A 226 -3.29 17.85 -2.86
N PHE A 227 -3.24 17.42 -4.13
CA PHE A 227 -4.30 17.70 -5.10
C PHE A 227 -5.60 16.97 -4.77
N GLY A 228 -5.52 15.76 -4.22
CA GLY A 228 -6.68 15.00 -3.77
C GLY A 228 -7.46 15.69 -2.64
N ASP A 229 -6.79 16.45 -1.77
CA ASP A 229 -7.45 17.26 -0.74
C ASP A 229 -7.93 18.59 -1.28
N LYS A 230 -7.15 19.23 -2.15
CA LYS A 230 -7.54 20.50 -2.76
C LYS A 230 -8.78 20.36 -3.66
N TYR A 231 -8.93 19.22 -4.32
CA TYR A 231 -10.02 18.94 -5.24
C TYR A 231 -10.73 17.61 -4.93
N PRO A 232 -11.41 17.47 -3.78
CA PRO A 232 -12.01 16.21 -3.35
C PRO A 232 -13.05 15.65 -4.33
N LYS A 233 -13.73 16.52 -5.05
CA LYS A 233 -14.76 16.15 -6.04
C LYS A 233 -14.20 15.45 -7.28
N VAL A 234 -12.91 15.60 -7.58
CA VAL A 234 -12.28 15.02 -8.77
C VAL A 234 -11.29 13.88 -8.45
N ARG A 235 -11.30 13.35 -7.22
CA ARG A 235 -10.40 12.24 -6.83
C ARG A 235 -10.48 11.06 -7.79
N GLY A 236 -11.68 10.67 -8.21
CA GLY A 236 -11.85 9.61 -9.21
C GLY A 236 -11.14 9.89 -10.53
N LEU A 237 -11.16 11.16 -11.01
CA LEU A 237 -10.43 11.57 -12.22
C LEU A 237 -8.92 11.61 -12.00
N ILE A 238 -8.44 12.03 -10.82
CA ILE A 238 -7.01 12.01 -10.47
C ILE A 238 -6.50 10.57 -10.53
N ILE A 239 -7.22 9.61 -9.94
CA ILE A 239 -6.88 8.19 -9.99
C ILE A 239 -6.89 7.69 -11.44
N SER A 240 -7.95 7.97 -12.19
CA SER A 240 -8.05 7.59 -13.60
C SER A 240 -6.90 8.17 -14.42
N GLY A 241 -6.51 9.42 -14.18
CA GLY A 241 -5.39 10.07 -14.88
C GLY A 241 -4.06 9.35 -14.63
N TRP A 242 -3.74 9.00 -13.40
CA TRP A 242 -2.55 8.22 -13.09
C TRP A 242 -2.58 6.81 -13.68
N LEU A 243 -3.76 6.16 -13.70
CA LEU A 243 -3.92 4.85 -14.34
C LEU A 243 -3.76 4.92 -15.86
N VAL A 244 -4.20 6.03 -16.51
CA VAL A 244 -3.94 6.27 -17.95
C VAL A 244 -2.44 6.42 -18.21
N VAL A 245 -1.72 7.17 -17.37
CA VAL A 245 -0.26 7.29 -17.48
C VAL A 245 0.41 5.91 -17.34
N SER A 246 0.00 5.13 -16.33
CA SER A 246 0.55 3.79 -16.10
C SER A 246 0.20 2.82 -17.24
N LEU A 247 -1.02 2.90 -17.77
CA LEU A 247 -1.46 2.14 -18.95
C LEU A 247 -0.59 2.44 -20.17
N THR A 248 -0.41 3.73 -20.46
CA THR A 248 0.42 4.17 -21.60
C THR A 248 1.86 3.68 -21.46
N CYS A 249 2.44 3.84 -20.25
CA CYS A 249 3.79 3.32 -19.98
C CYS A 249 3.88 1.80 -20.17
N ALA A 250 2.90 1.04 -19.68
CA ALA A 250 2.87 -0.43 -19.81
C ALA A 250 2.81 -0.85 -21.28
N ILE A 251 1.97 -0.20 -22.11
CA ILE A 251 1.88 -0.48 -23.55
C ILE A 251 3.20 -0.14 -24.25
N VAL A 252 3.77 1.03 -23.97
CA VAL A 252 5.01 1.48 -24.62
C VAL A 252 6.19 0.58 -24.23
N ILE A 253 6.28 0.09 -22.99
CA ILE A 253 7.30 -0.87 -22.54
C ILE A 253 7.25 -2.17 -23.36
N CYS A 254 6.06 -2.61 -23.79
CA CYS A 254 5.92 -3.81 -24.63
C CYS A 254 6.52 -3.61 -26.02
N VAL A 255 6.56 -2.39 -26.55
CA VAL A 255 6.99 -2.07 -27.91
C VAL A 255 8.45 -1.60 -27.97
N VAL A 256 8.88 -0.83 -26.97
CA VAL A 256 10.23 -0.22 -26.94
C VAL A 256 11.28 -1.22 -26.48
N TYR A 257 12.42 -1.25 -27.17
CA TYR A 257 13.53 -2.17 -26.87
C TYR A 257 14.72 -1.50 -26.16
N GLY A 258 14.77 -0.17 -26.14
CA GLY A 258 15.87 0.58 -25.51
C GLY A 258 15.86 0.45 -23.98
N TYR A 259 16.93 -0.03 -23.38
CA TYR A 259 17.02 -0.28 -21.95
C TYR A 259 16.75 0.97 -21.08
N SER A 260 17.35 2.11 -21.46
CA SER A 260 17.17 3.38 -20.73
C SER A 260 15.72 3.89 -20.81
N ALA A 261 15.08 3.76 -21.97
CA ALA A 261 13.69 4.16 -22.16
C ALA A 261 12.74 3.27 -21.35
N ARG A 262 12.95 1.95 -21.33
CA ARG A 262 12.17 1.01 -20.52
C ARG A 262 12.29 1.29 -19.03
N TYR A 263 13.50 1.62 -18.57
CA TYR A 263 13.71 2.01 -17.16
C TYR A 263 12.97 3.31 -16.82
N ALA A 264 13.04 4.33 -17.67
CA ALA A 264 12.32 5.59 -17.43
C ALA A 264 10.79 5.38 -17.39
N LEU A 265 10.26 4.57 -18.32
CA LEU A 265 8.84 4.21 -18.34
C LEU A 265 8.43 3.42 -17.09
N LEU A 266 9.29 2.51 -16.60
CA LEU A 266 9.07 1.77 -15.36
C LEU A 266 8.97 2.72 -14.16
N VAL A 267 9.85 3.73 -14.08
CA VAL A 267 9.82 4.75 -13.01
C VAL A 267 8.51 5.53 -13.03
N ILE A 268 8.07 5.99 -14.22
CA ILE A 268 6.83 6.78 -14.37
C ILE A 268 5.60 5.90 -14.05
N MET A 269 5.60 4.66 -14.53
CA MET A 269 4.51 3.71 -14.27
C MET A 269 4.40 3.42 -12.76
N ALA A 270 5.51 3.16 -12.09
CA ALA A 270 5.56 2.94 -10.65
C ALA A 270 5.03 4.16 -9.87
N ALA A 271 5.45 5.36 -10.26
CA ALA A 271 4.96 6.61 -9.65
C ALA A 271 3.44 6.73 -9.76
N GLY A 272 2.86 6.39 -10.91
CA GLY A 272 1.41 6.38 -11.10
C GLY A 272 0.71 5.36 -10.21
N LEU A 273 1.17 4.13 -10.18
CA LEU A 273 0.56 3.05 -9.38
C LEU A 273 0.61 3.35 -7.88
N TRP A 274 1.74 3.81 -7.35
CA TRP A 274 1.86 4.19 -5.94
C TRP A 274 1.00 5.41 -5.59
N SER A 275 0.91 6.39 -6.48
CA SER A 275 0.10 7.61 -6.27
C SER A 275 -1.40 7.32 -6.22
N THR A 276 -1.88 6.31 -6.96
CA THR A 276 -3.29 5.93 -6.94
C THR A 276 -3.70 5.25 -5.64
N ASN A 277 -2.80 4.54 -4.97
CA ASN A 277 -3.11 3.73 -3.79
C ASN A 277 -3.69 4.58 -2.64
N GLY A 278 -2.95 5.60 -2.18
CA GLY A 278 -3.42 6.49 -1.10
C GLY A 278 -4.67 7.29 -1.48
N CYS A 279 -4.73 7.75 -2.74
CA CYS A 279 -5.89 8.49 -3.24
C CYS A 279 -7.16 7.62 -3.30
N ALA A 280 -7.02 6.34 -3.70
CA ALA A 280 -8.13 5.39 -3.75
C ALA A 280 -8.71 5.06 -2.37
N LEU A 281 -7.84 4.84 -1.38
CA LEU A 281 -8.26 4.62 0.01
C LEU A 281 -8.98 5.86 0.58
N SER A 282 -8.44 7.05 0.33
CA SER A 282 -9.10 8.32 0.70
C SER A 282 -10.44 8.49 0.01
N TYR A 283 -10.54 8.12 -1.27
CA TYR A 283 -11.79 8.19 -2.03
C TYR A 283 -12.83 7.22 -1.48
N ALA A 284 -12.44 5.98 -1.15
CA ALA A 284 -13.32 5.00 -0.49
C ALA A 284 -13.80 5.52 0.88
N ALA A 285 -12.88 6.02 1.73
CA ALA A 285 -13.21 6.56 3.05
C ALA A 285 -14.21 7.73 2.97
N SER A 286 -14.04 8.62 1.98
CA SER A 286 -14.96 9.75 1.75
C SER A 286 -16.32 9.30 1.22
N THR A 287 -16.35 8.28 0.36
CA THR A 287 -17.58 7.75 -0.23
C THR A 287 -18.44 7.01 0.80
N PHE A 288 -17.80 6.40 1.79
CA PHE A 288 -18.49 5.69 2.88
C PHE A 288 -18.81 6.59 4.08
N GLY A 289 -18.55 7.89 3.99
CA GLY A 289 -18.78 8.85 5.07
C GLY A 289 -20.23 8.91 5.57
N ASP A 290 -21.19 8.60 4.70
CA ASP A 290 -22.64 8.59 5.02
C ASP A 290 -23.09 7.30 5.73
N MET A 291 -22.21 6.28 5.82
CA MET A 291 -22.55 5.00 6.46
C MET A 291 -22.36 5.07 7.97
N PRO A 292 -23.14 4.29 8.74
CA PRO A 292 -22.88 4.10 10.17
C PRO A 292 -21.43 3.68 10.41
N ARG A 293 -20.88 4.06 11.56
CA ARG A 293 -19.45 3.88 11.87
C ARG A 293 -18.99 2.43 11.71
N GLU A 294 -19.77 1.46 12.20
CA GLU A 294 -19.47 0.02 12.12
C GLU A 294 -19.50 -0.46 10.66
N THR A 295 -20.52 -0.05 9.91
CA THR A 295 -20.64 -0.39 8.48
C THR A 295 -19.50 0.21 7.66
N ARG A 296 -19.10 1.46 7.96
CA ARG A 296 -17.95 2.12 7.32
C ARG A 296 -16.65 1.39 7.61
N ALA A 297 -16.43 0.98 8.85
CA ALA A 297 -15.25 0.22 9.25
C ALA A 297 -15.16 -1.12 8.50
N VAL A 298 -16.26 -1.86 8.47
CA VAL A 298 -16.35 -3.15 7.74
C VAL A 298 -16.18 -2.94 6.23
N SER A 299 -16.78 -1.89 5.66
CA SER A 299 -16.65 -1.58 4.22
C SER A 299 -15.20 -1.27 3.83
N LEU A 300 -14.49 -0.45 4.62
CA LEU A 300 -13.07 -0.16 4.39
C LEU A 300 -12.19 -1.41 4.56
N ALA A 301 -12.50 -2.25 5.56
CA ALA A 301 -11.82 -3.52 5.76
C ALA A 301 -12.02 -4.46 4.56
N LEU A 302 -13.26 -4.57 4.03
CA LEU A 302 -13.55 -5.36 2.84
C LEU A 302 -12.82 -4.86 1.60
N VAL A 303 -12.80 -3.55 1.35
CA VAL A 303 -12.05 -2.96 0.23
C VAL A 303 -10.58 -3.31 0.32
N ASN A 304 -9.98 -3.17 1.50
CA ASN A 304 -8.58 -3.50 1.71
C ASN A 304 -8.33 -5.02 1.59
N ALA A 305 -9.12 -5.86 2.24
CA ALA A 305 -8.93 -7.31 2.27
C ALA A 305 -9.12 -7.92 0.88
N LEU A 306 -10.25 -7.66 0.22
CA LEU A 306 -10.54 -8.22 -1.10
C LEU A 306 -9.63 -7.62 -2.18
N GLY A 307 -9.25 -6.33 -2.04
CA GLY A 307 -8.25 -5.71 -2.92
C GLY A 307 -6.91 -6.42 -2.85
N ASN A 308 -6.45 -6.79 -1.65
CA ASN A 308 -5.18 -7.50 -1.45
C ASN A 308 -5.18 -8.94 -1.98
N LEU A 309 -6.33 -9.58 -2.23
CA LEU A 309 -6.38 -10.87 -2.92
C LEU A 309 -5.74 -10.83 -4.32
N ALA A 310 -5.67 -9.65 -4.93
CA ALA A 310 -4.97 -9.45 -6.20
C ALA A 310 -3.49 -9.87 -6.15
N GLN A 311 -2.86 -9.87 -4.99
CA GLN A 311 -1.47 -10.31 -4.84
C GLN A 311 -1.27 -11.80 -5.14
N ILE A 312 -2.32 -12.61 -5.04
CA ILE A 312 -2.26 -14.05 -5.32
C ILE A 312 -1.85 -14.29 -6.80
N TYR A 313 -2.53 -13.63 -7.74
CA TYR A 313 -2.18 -13.78 -9.16
C TYR A 313 -0.99 -12.91 -9.55
N GLY A 314 -0.75 -11.82 -8.84
CA GLY A 314 0.35 -10.91 -9.09
C GLY A 314 1.72 -11.58 -9.04
N ALA A 315 1.88 -12.60 -8.21
CA ALA A 315 3.12 -13.38 -8.10
C ALA A 315 3.52 -14.12 -9.39
N TYR A 316 2.56 -14.36 -10.30
CA TYR A 316 2.77 -15.11 -11.54
C TYR A 316 2.93 -14.24 -12.79
N LEU A 317 2.91 -12.91 -12.65
CA LEU A 317 2.92 -11.99 -13.80
C LEU A 317 4.25 -11.92 -14.54
N PHE A 318 5.36 -12.22 -13.88
CA PHE A 318 6.71 -12.04 -14.44
C PHE A 318 7.52 -13.34 -14.40
N PRO A 319 7.11 -14.38 -15.17
CA PRO A 319 7.84 -15.63 -15.23
C PRO A 319 9.19 -15.44 -15.94
N GLU A 320 10.22 -16.20 -15.49
CA GLU A 320 11.58 -16.12 -16.05
C GLU A 320 11.65 -16.39 -17.55
N LYS A 321 10.75 -17.25 -18.06
CA LYS A 321 10.69 -17.59 -19.49
C LYS A 321 10.37 -16.40 -20.40
N ASP A 322 9.79 -15.32 -19.86
CA ASP A 322 9.41 -14.11 -20.61
C ASP A 322 10.53 -13.04 -20.64
N GLN A 323 11.71 -13.36 -20.09
CA GLN A 323 12.86 -12.45 -20.12
C GLN A 323 13.34 -12.22 -21.55
N PRO A 324 13.86 -11.04 -21.86
CA PRO A 324 13.95 -9.82 -21.04
C PRO A 324 12.71 -8.92 -21.18
N LYS A 325 11.71 -9.30 -21.98
CA LYS A 325 10.60 -8.43 -22.39
C LYS A 325 9.46 -8.39 -21.37
N TYR A 326 9.16 -9.52 -20.72
CA TYR A 326 8.06 -9.69 -19.78
C TYR A 326 6.71 -9.19 -20.33
N LEU A 327 6.40 -9.56 -21.58
CA LEU A 327 5.20 -9.10 -22.29
C LEU A 327 3.91 -9.49 -21.60
N LEU A 328 3.87 -10.71 -21.02
CA LEU A 328 2.72 -11.18 -20.26
C LEU A 328 2.40 -10.23 -19.09
N GLY A 329 3.41 -9.93 -18.26
CA GLY A 329 3.23 -9.10 -17.08
C GLY A 329 2.78 -7.68 -17.41
N PHE A 330 3.47 -7.02 -18.34
CA PHE A 330 3.11 -5.67 -18.76
C PHE A 330 1.78 -5.61 -19.48
N GLY A 331 1.44 -6.62 -20.30
CA GLY A 331 0.16 -6.73 -20.99
C GLY A 331 -1.02 -6.88 -20.01
N VAL A 332 -0.87 -7.74 -19.00
CA VAL A 332 -1.89 -7.91 -17.94
C VAL A 332 -2.04 -6.61 -17.15
N ILE A 333 -0.94 -5.96 -16.75
CA ILE A 333 -0.99 -4.67 -16.04
C ILE A 333 -1.68 -3.60 -16.90
N ALA A 334 -1.41 -3.56 -18.21
CA ALA A 334 -2.10 -2.64 -19.11
C ALA A 334 -3.62 -2.90 -19.13
N GLY A 335 -4.04 -4.16 -19.25
CA GLY A 335 -5.45 -4.53 -19.16
C GLY A 335 -6.10 -4.13 -17.84
N MET A 336 -5.40 -4.37 -16.74
CA MET A 336 -5.85 -3.97 -15.41
C MET A 336 -5.98 -2.45 -15.28
N CYS A 337 -4.98 -1.70 -15.71
CA CYS A 337 -5.02 -0.24 -15.69
C CYS A 337 -6.18 0.31 -16.55
N ALA A 338 -6.42 -0.26 -17.75
CA ALA A 338 -7.55 0.11 -18.59
C ALA A 338 -8.89 -0.12 -17.88
N PHE A 339 -9.07 -1.30 -17.27
CA PHE A 339 -10.26 -1.59 -16.46
C PHE A 339 -10.38 -0.64 -15.26
N GLY A 340 -9.27 -0.32 -14.58
CA GLY A 340 -9.24 0.63 -13.48
C GLY A 340 -9.65 2.05 -13.90
N VAL A 341 -9.20 2.52 -15.07
CA VAL A 341 -9.63 3.81 -15.64
C VAL A 341 -11.16 3.82 -15.79
N PHE A 342 -11.71 2.76 -16.37
CA PHE A 342 -13.17 2.63 -16.52
C PHE A 342 -13.89 2.66 -15.17
N VAL A 343 -13.45 1.86 -14.21
CA VAL A 343 -14.07 1.77 -12.87
C VAL A 343 -14.04 3.11 -12.15
N TYR A 344 -12.90 3.81 -12.12
CA TYR A 344 -12.80 5.09 -11.39
C TYR A 344 -13.45 6.25 -12.12
N ALA A 345 -13.51 6.24 -13.46
CA ALA A 345 -14.31 7.18 -14.23
C ALA A 345 -15.81 6.98 -13.97
N LEU A 346 -16.26 5.72 -13.97
CA LEU A 346 -17.63 5.36 -13.60
C LEU A 346 -17.95 5.78 -12.15
N ALA A 347 -17.07 5.44 -11.22
CA ALA A 347 -17.20 5.84 -9.82
C ALA A 347 -17.29 7.35 -9.67
N HIS A 348 -16.48 8.12 -10.43
CA HIS A 348 -16.54 9.58 -10.42
C HIS A 348 -17.93 10.09 -10.83
N ILE A 349 -18.52 9.55 -11.90
CA ILE A 349 -19.85 9.95 -12.38
C ILE A 349 -20.91 9.59 -11.34
N LEU A 350 -20.91 8.36 -10.85
CA LEU A 350 -21.93 7.84 -9.93
C LEU A 350 -21.86 8.50 -8.55
N PHE A 351 -20.66 8.75 -8.03
CA PHE A 351 -20.46 9.28 -6.68
C PHE A 351 -20.45 10.82 -6.63
N ARG A 352 -20.38 11.51 -7.75
CA ARG A 352 -20.43 12.97 -7.82
C ARG A 352 -21.61 13.57 -7.05
N LYS A 353 -22.73 12.83 -7.00
CA LYS A 353 -23.94 13.23 -6.26
C LYS A 353 -23.77 13.11 -4.74
N TYR A 354 -22.93 12.21 -4.26
CA TYR A 354 -22.73 11.89 -2.84
C TYR A 354 -21.58 12.67 -2.19
N ILE A 355 -20.69 13.26 -3.00
CA ILE A 355 -19.60 14.12 -2.54
C ILE A 355 -20.01 15.60 -2.59
N ARG A 356 -21.29 15.87 -2.71
CA ARG A 356 -21.81 17.23 -2.56
C ARG A 356 -21.67 17.64 -1.10
N THR A 357 -20.75 18.54 -0.86
CA THR A 357 -20.68 19.40 0.33
C THR A 357 -21.83 20.35 0.33
#